data_a3073d474bf5c0c59e01c48553fdb695
#
_entry.id   a3073d474bf5c0c59e01c48553fdb695
#
_cell.length_a   1.000
_cell.length_b   1.000
_cell.length_c   1.000
_cell.angle_alpha   90.00
_cell.angle_beta   90.00
_cell.angle_gamma   90.00
#
_symmetry.space_group_name_H-M   'P 1'
#
loop_
_entity.id
_entity.type
_entity.pdbx_description
1 polymer ?
#
loop_
_entity_poly.entity_id
_entity_poly.type
_entity_poly.pdbx_seq_one_letter_code
_entity_poly.pdbx_strand_id
1 'polypeptide(L)'
;EWSPAYKAVPPAARAAGWHVEETFEDVSPGIELTDTWDDYVSGLNKKDRHELRRKLRRLERSCEINHVEYCTPEDITANLDEFVRLHRMSTPDKAEFMTDYREEFFRAVVINLAKVGVSHLYFLEVDGVRAATSICFVHGDSQLVYNSGYDPEHRALSVGLLNHAMTIKLAIENGVRYFDFLRGDESYKYHLGAHDRSLYNLVITRA
;
A
#
# COMPACT_ATOMS: atom_id res chain seq x y z
N GLU A 1 -17.79 6.10 4.52
CA GLU A 1 -19.12 5.82 3.92
C GLU A 1 -19.28 4.36 3.47
N TRP A 2 -18.22 3.70 3.00
CA TRP A 2 -18.23 2.30 2.52
C TRP A 2 -18.16 1.27 3.66
N SER A 3 -17.59 1.62 4.81
CA SER A 3 -17.42 0.73 5.96
C SER A 3 -18.77 0.31 6.57
N PRO A 4 -18.98 -1.00 6.87
CA PRO A 4 -20.15 -1.45 7.64
C PRO A 4 -20.27 -0.76 9.00
N ALA A 5 -19.15 -0.48 9.67
CA ALA A 5 -19.14 0.25 10.95
C ALA A 5 -19.68 1.67 10.79
N TYR A 6 -19.27 2.40 9.75
CA TYR A 6 -19.78 3.75 9.49
C TYR A 6 -21.29 3.74 9.18
N LYS A 7 -21.80 2.73 8.50
CA LYS A 7 -23.23 2.59 8.19
C LYS A 7 -24.08 2.20 9.41
N ALA A 8 -23.52 1.43 10.34
CA ALA A 8 -24.26 0.87 11.47
C ALA A 8 -24.14 1.68 12.76
N VAL A 9 -22.95 2.17 13.08
CA VAL A 9 -22.66 2.77 14.40
C VAL A 9 -23.35 4.12 14.62
N PRO A 10 -23.30 5.11 13.70
CA PRO A 10 -23.95 6.39 13.91
C PRO A 10 -25.46 6.30 14.13
N PRO A 11 -26.24 5.59 13.30
CA PRO A 11 -27.68 5.48 13.52
C PRO A 11 -28.03 4.72 14.81
N ALA A 12 -27.27 3.68 15.16
CA ALA A 12 -27.49 2.95 16.41
C ALA A 12 -27.22 3.81 17.65
N ALA A 13 -26.15 4.59 17.64
CA ALA A 13 -25.81 5.50 18.73
C ALA A 13 -26.89 6.58 18.90
N ARG A 14 -27.34 7.22 17.81
CA ARG A 14 -28.45 8.20 17.83
C ARG A 14 -29.74 7.59 18.35
N ALA A 15 -30.08 6.37 17.95
CA ALA A 15 -31.28 5.66 18.44
C ALA A 15 -31.18 5.36 19.95
N ALA A 16 -29.98 5.18 20.49
CA ALA A 16 -29.73 5.00 21.92
C ALA A 16 -29.68 6.33 22.71
N GLY A 17 -29.97 7.46 22.08
CA GLY A 17 -29.95 8.80 22.72
C GLY A 17 -28.56 9.40 22.91
N TRP A 18 -27.54 8.92 22.16
CA TRP A 18 -26.20 9.45 22.21
C TRP A 18 -26.00 10.54 21.17
N HIS A 19 -25.19 11.54 21.50
CA HIS A 19 -24.76 12.54 20.54
C HIS A 19 -23.69 11.94 19.61
N VAL A 20 -23.82 12.19 18.30
CA VAL A 20 -22.87 11.73 17.27
C VAL A 20 -22.43 12.90 16.43
N GLU A 21 -21.16 13.22 16.52
CA GLU A 21 -20.47 14.20 15.68
C GLU A 21 -19.66 13.45 14.61
N GLU A 22 -19.79 13.88 13.36
CA GLU A 22 -19.11 13.32 12.20
C GLU A 22 -18.30 14.40 11.53
N THR A 23 -16.98 14.25 11.47
CA THR A 23 -16.08 15.18 10.80
C THR A 23 -15.27 14.45 9.75
N PHE A 24 -15.11 15.08 8.57
CA PHE A 24 -14.21 14.57 7.54
C PHE A 24 -12.78 14.57 8.10
N GLU A 25 -12.08 13.44 7.95
CA GLU A 25 -10.72 13.26 8.46
C GLU A 25 -9.69 13.30 7.33
N ASP A 26 -9.86 12.44 6.30
CA ASP A 26 -8.90 12.25 5.22
C ASP A 26 -9.51 11.38 4.12
N VAL A 27 -8.68 10.96 3.16
CA VAL A 27 -9.02 9.98 2.12
C VAL A 27 -8.17 8.72 2.24
N SER A 28 -8.73 7.59 1.78
CA SER A 28 -8.03 6.32 1.55
C SER A 28 -8.20 5.94 0.08
N PRO A 29 -7.27 6.34 -0.78
CA PRO A 29 -7.37 6.02 -2.20
C PRO A 29 -7.17 4.54 -2.47
N GLY A 30 -8.02 3.95 -3.32
CA GLY A 30 -7.95 2.54 -3.67
C GLY A 30 -8.39 2.26 -5.11
N ILE A 31 -8.18 1.04 -5.54
CA ILE A 31 -8.44 0.57 -6.90
C ILE A 31 -9.31 -0.67 -6.84
N GLU A 32 -10.46 -0.66 -7.53
CA GLU A 32 -11.18 -1.88 -7.88
C GLU A 32 -10.39 -2.59 -8.98
N LEU A 33 -9.84 -3.76 -8.65
CA LEU A 33 -9.00 -4.51 -9.57
C LEU A 33 -9.83 -5.26 -10.61
N THR A 34 -9.30 -5.32 -11.82
CA THR A 34 -9.85 -6.07 -12.95
C THR A 34 -9.36 -7.53 -12.93
N ASP A 35 -9.90 -8.37 -13.81
CA ASP A 35 -9.50 -9.78 -13.89
C ASP A 35 -8.10 -9.97 -14.50
N THR A 36 -7.62 -9.03 -15.30
CA THR A 36 -6.30 -9.11 -15.95
C THR A 36 -5.50 -7.81 -15.80
N TRP A 37 -4.17 -7.95 -15.80
CA TRP A 37 -3.27 -6.79 -15.84
C TRP A 37 -3.48 -5.90 -17.07
N ASP A 38 -3.77 -6.48 -18.21
CA ASP A 38 -3.98 -5.71 -19.45
C ASP A 38 -5.27 -4.89 -19.39
N ASP A 39 -6.33 -5.41 -18.79
CA ASP A 39 -7.57 -4.68 -18.55
C ASP A 39 -7.34 -3.53 -17.56
N TYR A 40 -6.63 -3.79 -16.45
CA TYR A 40 -6.26 -2.75 -15.50
C TYR A 40 -5.47 -1.62 -16.18
N VAL A 41 -4.41 -1.94 -16.89
CA VAL A 41 -3.59 -0.93 -17.60
C VAL A 41 -4.42 -0.20 -18.66
N SER A 42 -5.33 -0.88 -19.33
CA SER A 42 -6.20 -0.28 -20.36
C SER A 42 -7.25 0.66 -19.76
N GLY A 43 -7.69 0.40 -18.52
CA GLY A 43 -8.61 1.22 -17.74
C GLY A 43 -8.02 2.54 -17.24
N LEU A 44 -6.69 2.64 -17.12
CA LEU A 44 -6.05 3.90 -16.74
C LEU A 44 -6.32 5.00 -17.76
N ASN A 45 -6.37 6.25 -17.31
CA ASN A 45 -6.45 7.39 -18.23
C ASN A 45 -5.26 7.40 -19.21
N LYS A 46 -5.41 8.03 -20.36
CA LYS A 46 -4.44 7.97 -21.46
C LYS A 46 -3.02 8.38 -21.05
N LYS A 47 -2.90 9.43 -20.21
CA LYS A 47 -1.61 9.97 -19.75
C LYS A 47 -0.91 8.97 -18.84
N ASP A 48 -1.59 8.50 -17.80
CA ASP A 48 -1.00 7.61 -16.80
C ASP A 48 -0.70 6.23 -17.38
N ARG A 49 -1.57 5.70 -18.24
CA ARG A 49 -1.32 4.47 -19.01
C ARG A 49 -0.05 4.55 -19.86
N HIS A 50 0.11 5.68 -20.60
CA HIS A 50 1.31 5.89 -21.43
C HIS A 50 2.57 5.97 -20.57
N GLU A 51 2.50 6.70 -19.46
CA GLU A 51 3.61 6.92 -18.56
C GLU A 51 4.01 5.63 -17.84
N LEU A 52 3.05 4.85 -17.33
CA LEU A 52 3.32 3.56 -16.71
C LEU A 52 4.02 2.60 -17.68
N ARG A 53 3.49 2.44 -18.90
CA ARG A 53 4.11 1.60 -19.94
C ARG A 53 5.51 2.09 -20.33
N ARG A 54 5.74 3.38 -20.36
CA ARG A 54 7.04 3.98 -20.67
C ARG A 54 8.06 3.66 -19.56
N LYS A 55 7.65 3.80 -18.29
CA LYS A 55 8.51 3.52 -17.13
C LYS A 55 8.85 2.05 -17.01
N LEU A 56 7.88 1.14 -17.17
CA LEU A 56 8.10 -0.30 -17.19
C LEU A 56 9.12 -0.70 -18.26
N ARG A 57 8.87 -0.29 -19.52
CA ARG A 57 9.80 -0.57 -20.63
C ARG A 57 11.20 0.01 -20.42
N ARG A 58 11.30 1.18 -19.77
CA ARG A 58 12.59 1.78 -19.45
C ARG A 58 13.34 0.92 -18.43
N LEU A 59 12.68 0.52 -17.35
CA LEU A 59 13.26 -0.33 -16.32
C LEU A 59 13.74 -1.66 -16.92
N GLU A 60 12.90 -2.37 -17.66
CA GLU A 60 13.19 -3.66 -18.31
C GLU A 60 14.34 -3.61 -19.33
N ARG A 61 14.54 -2.46 -19.99
CA ARG A 61 15.62 -2.29 -20.97
C ARG A 61 16.95 -1.88 -20.36
N SER A 62 16.92 -1.27 -19.19
CA SER A 62 18.11 -0.68 -18.57
C SER A 62 18.77 -1.59 -17.55
N CYS A 63 18.05 -2.56 -16.99
CA CYS A 63 18.49 -3.33 -15.83
C CYS A 63 17.90 -4.74 -15.85
N GLU A 64 18.56 -5.65 -15.17
CA GLU A 64 17.95 -6.91 -14.74
C GLU A 64 17.03 -6.62 -13.56
N ILE A 65 15.77 -7.06 -13.63
CA ILE A 65 14.78 -6.80 -12.60
C ILE A 65 14.23 -8.10 -12.04
N ASN A 66 14.00 -8.10 -10.72
CA ASN A 66 13.32 -9.17 -10.02
C ASN A 66 12.32 -8.54 -9.03
N HIS A 67 11.09 -9.05 -9.01
CA HIS A 67 10.07 -8.62 -8.04
C HIS A 67 9.76 -9.81 -7.14
N VAL A 68 10.16 -9.70 -5.86
CA VAL A 68 10.14 -10.80 -4.90
C VAL A 68 9.08 -10.54 -3.85
N GLU A 69 8.34 -11.59 -3.51
CA GLU A 69 7.36 -11.61 -2.42
C GLU A 69 7.82 -12.56 -1.32
N TYR A 70 7.73 -12.12 -0.08
CA TYR A 70 7.89 -12.92 1.12
C TYR A 70 6.61 -12.89 1.94
N CYS A 71 6.07 -14.07 2.29
CA CYS A 71 4.82 -14.20 3.04
C CYS A 71 4.92 -15.16 4.25
N THR A 72 6.04 -15.89 4.40
CA THR A 72 6.25 -16.71 5.61
C THR A 72 6.82 -15.87 6.76
N PRO A 73 6.50 -16.20 8.02
CA PRO A 73 7.06 -15.48 9.18
C PRO A 73 8.60 -15.47 9.20
N GLU A 74 9.22 -16.57 8.77
CA GLU A 74 10.67 -16.74 8.74
C GLU A 74 11.31 -15.81 7.69
N ASP A 75 10.79 -15.83 6.46
CA ASP A 75 11.31 -15.00 5.37
C ASP A 75 11.09 -13.52 5.64
N ILE A 76 9.90 -13.15 6.14
CA ILE A 76 9.60 -11.76 6.51
C ILE A 76 10.58 -11.31 7.60
N THR A 77 10.76 -12.10 8.66
CA THR A 77 11.67 -11.75 9.76
C THR A 77 13.10 -11.53 9.26
N ALA A 78 13.57 -12.41 8.38
CA ALA A 78 14.92 -12.34 7.81
C ALA A 78 15.15 -11.10 6.91
N ASN A 79 14.07 -10.51 6.39
CA ASN A 79 14.13 -9.41 5.41
C ASN A 79 13.64 -8.05 5.94
N LEU A 80 13.15 -7.97 7.19
CA LEU A 80 12.63 -6.72 7.76
C LEU A 80 13.69 -5.63 7.95
N ASP A 81 14.95 -5.98 8.21
CA ASP A 81 16.04 -4.99 8.33
C ASP A 81 16.21 -4.21 7.03
N GLU A 82 16.09 -4.89 5.91
CA GLU A 82 16.21 -4.30 4.60
C GLU A 82 15.01 -3.40 4.26
N PHE A 83 13.80 -3.81 4.67
CA PHE A 83 12.62 -2.94 4.59
C PHE A 83 12.84 -1.64 5.38
N VAL A 84 13.29 -1.74 6.65
CA VAL A 84 13.52 -0.57 7.50
C VAL A 84 14.58 0.35 6.89
N ARG A 85 15.67 -0.22 6.36
CA ARG A 85 16.72 0.53 5.65
C ARG A 85 16.14 1.35 4.49
N LEU A 86 15.43 0.70 3.57
CA LEU A 86 14.84 1.36 2.39
C LEU A 86 13.74 2.37 2.78
N HIS A 87 12.97 2.08 3.82
CA HIS A 87 11.97 3.00 4.34
C HIS A 87 12.61 4.30 4.83
N ARG A 88 13.64 4.20 5.70
CA ARG A 88 14.38 5.37 6.23
C ARG A 88 15.08 6.16 5.13
N MET A 89 15.63 5.48 4.11
CA MET A 89 16.32 6.14 2.99
C MET A 89 15.42 6.95 2.07
N SER A 90 14.13 6.61 1.98
CA SER A 90 13.22 7.17 0.97
C SER A 90 13.06 8.67 1.05
N THR A 91 12.85 9.20 2.27
CA THR A 91 12.69 10.64 2.54
C THR A 91 13.12 10.95 3.98
N PRO A 92 13.52 12.21 4.28
CA PRO A 92 13.83 12.64 5.65
C PRO A 92 12.67 12.40 6.62
N ASP A 93 11.43 12.68 6.20
CA ASP A 93 10.23 12.48 7.04
C ASP A 93 10.03 11.01 7.42
N LYS A 94 10.32 10.08 6.52
CA LYS A 94 10.26 8.64 6.80
C LYS A 94 11.37 8.19 7.75
N ALA A 95 12.55 8.78 7.64
CA ALA A 95 13.64 8.54 8.59
C ALA A 95 13.27 9.00 10.01
N GLU A 96 12.68 10.20 10.13
CA GLU A 96 12.21 10.74 11.40
C GLU A 96 11.02 9.95 11.95
N PHE A 97 10.09 9.54 11.08
CA PHE A 97 8.94 8.71 11.46
C PHE A 97 9.36 7.38 12.07
N MET A 98 10.36 6.70 11.50
CA MET A 98 10.78 5.36 11.92
C MET A 98 11.76 5.42 13.11
N THR A 99 11.27 5.87 14.28
CA THR A 99 11.99 5.80 15.56
C THR A 99 12.16 4.34 16.00
N ASP A 100 13.08 4.06 16.92
CA ASP A 100 13.30 2.69 17.43
C ASP A 100 12.03 2.08 18.02
N TYR A 101 11.23 2.88 18.75
CA TYR A 101 9.93 2.44 19.29
C TYR A 101 8.93 2.07 18.18
N ARG A 102 8.85 2.87 17.12
CA ARG A 102 7.97 2.57 15.98
C ARG A 102 8.48 1.38 15.18
N GLU A 103 9.77 1.25 15.01
CA GLU A 103 10.37 0.08 14.35
C GLU A 103 10.02 -1.21 15.11
N GLU A 104 10.17 -1.24 16.44
CA GLU A 104 9.79 -2.38 17.27
C GLU A 104 8.30 -2.73 17.10
N PHE A 105 7.43 -1.72 17.13
CA PHE A 105 6.00 -1.92 16.87
C PHE A 105 5.73 -2.46 15.46
N PHE A 106 6.36 -1.90 14.43
CA PHE A 106 6.23 -2.38 13.04
C PHE A 106 6.64 -3.84 12.91
N ARG A 107 7.79 -4.20 13.46
CA ARG A 107 8.30 -5.59 13.44
C ARG A 107 7.30 -6.53 14.12
N ALA A 108 6.83 -6.16 15.30
CA ALA A 108 5.87 -6.97 16.04
C ALA A 108 4.55 -7.17 15.25
N VAL A 109 3.98 -6.11 14.69
CA VAL A 109 2.73 -6.18 13.89
C VAL A 109 2.93 -7.07 12.67
N VAL A 110 3.98 -6.80 11.87
CA VAL A 110 4.21 -7.49 10.60
C VAL A 110 4.47 -8.98 10.82
N ILE A 111 5.32 -9.34 11.81
CA ILE A 111 5.62 -10.75 12.11
C ILE A 111 4.39 -11.48 12.66
N ASN A 112 3.61 -10.85 13.56
CA ASN A 112 2.42 -11.51 14.10
C ASN A 112 1.32 -11.69 13.03
N LEU A 113 1.15 -10.75 12.11
CA LEU A 113 0.23 -10.89 11.00
C LEU A 113 0.73 -11.91 9.95
N ALA A 114 2.03 -12.08 9.79
CA ALA A 114 2.59 -13.15 8.95
C ALA A 114 2.24 -14.55 9.47
N LYS A 115 2.21 -14.76 10.80
CA LYS A 115 1.83 -16.05 11.40
C LYS A 115 0.41 -16.50 11.07
N VAL A 116 -0.46 -15.56 10.67
CA VAL A 116 -1.84 -15.81 10.27
C VAL A 116 -2.06 -15.58 8.75
N GLY A 117 -0.98 -15.48 7.98
CA GLY A 117 -1.00 -15.37 6.53
C GLY A 117 -1.51 -14.04 5.98
N VAL A 118 -1.41 -12.95 6.77
CA VAL A 118 -1.92 -11.62 6.39
C VAL A 118 -0.82 -10.70 5.86
N SER A 119 0.40 -10.79 6.41
CA SER A 119 1.50 -9.91 5.99
C SER A 119 2.22 -10.43 4.76
N HIS A 120 2.48 -9.53 3.82
CA HIS A 120 3.26 -9.74 2.61
C HIS A 120 4.31 -8.64 2.49
N LEU A 121 5.56 -9.02 2.26
CA LEU A 121 6.69 -8.12 2.08
C LEU A 121 7.23 -8.25 0.66
N TYR A 122 7.25 -7.14 -0.07
CA TYR A 122 7.69 -7.08 -1.47
C TYR A 122 8.98 -6.30 -1.61
N PHE A 123 9.85 -6.77 -2.52
CA PHE A 123 11.01 -6.02 -2.97
C PHE A 123 11.08 -5.98 -4.50
N LEU A 124 11.41 -4.82 -5.04
CA LEU A 124 11.87 -4.67 -6.40
C LEU A 124 13.39 -4.59 -6.39
N GLU A 125 14.02 -5.58 -7.00
CA GLU A 125 15.47 -5.65 -7.17
C GLU A 125 15.85 -5.16 -8.57
N VAL A 126 16.94 -4.41 -8.64
CA VAL A 126 17.53 -3.86 -9.86
C VAL A 126 19.00 -4.26 -9.87
N ASP A 127 19.42 -5.03 -10.87
CA ASP A 127 20.78 -5.58 -10.99
C ASP A 127 21.26 -6.29 -9.71
N GLY A 128 20.36 -7.05 -9.08
CA GLY A 128 20.61 -7.80 -7.84
C GLY A 128 20.59 -6.96 -6.55
N VAL A 129 20.28 -5.64 -6.63
CA VAL A 129 20.20 -4.76 -5.47
C VAL A 129 18.73 -4.41 -5.17
N ARG A 130 18.32 -4.50 -3.91
CA ARG A 130 16.98 -4.09 -3.47
C ARG A 130 16.82 -2.57 -3.55
N ALA A 131 16.03 -2.13 -4.52
CA ALA A 131 15.85 -0.72 -4.85
C ALA A 131 14.55 -0.13 -4.31
N ALA A 132 13.51 -0.96 -4.10
CA ALA A 132 12.25 -0.54 -3.50
C ALA A 132 11.60 -1.68 -2.71
N THR A 133 10.70 -1.33 -1.79
CA THR A 133 10.00 -2.28 -0.92
C THR A 133 8.60 -1.78 -0.57
N SER A 134 7.72 -2.72 -0.23
CA SER A 134 6.43 -2.43 0.41
C SER A 134 6.01 -3.56 1.32
N ILE A 135 5.37 -3.21 2.45
CA ILE A 135 4.62 -4.13 3.30
C ILE A 135 3.15 -3.96 2.95
N CYS A 136 2.49 -5.07 2.63
CA CYS A 136 1.05 -5.13 2.42
C CYS A 136 0.40 -6.10 3.39
N PHE A 137 -0.88 -5.87 3.67
CA PHE A 137 -1.74 -6.80 4.38
C PHE A 137 -2.80 -7.32 3.43
N VAL A 138 -2.94 -8.63 3.33
CA VAL A 138 -3.96 -9.28 2.50
C VAL A 138 -5.02 -9.85 3.43
N HIS A 139 -6.27 -9.42 3.25
CA HIS A 139 -7.40 -9.90 4.04
C HIS A 139 -8.65 -10.00 3.16
N GLY A 140 -9.22 -11.20 3.10
CA GLY A 140 -10.34 -11.47 2.20
C GLY A 140 -9.91 -11.28 0.74
N ASP A 141 -10.63 -10.43 0.04
CA ASP A 141 -10.39 -10.05 -1.35
C ASP A 141 -9.62 -8.72 -1.52
N SER A 142 -9.07 -8.20 -0.42
CA SER A 142 -8.43 -6.89 -0.39
C SER A 142 -6.95 -6.98 -0.02
N GLN A 143 -6.12 -6.17 -0.68
CA GLN A 143 -4.71 -5.96 -0.34
C GLN A 143 -4.48 -4.49 0.03
N LEU A 144 -3.92 -4.27 1.20
CA LEU A 144 -3.72 -2.95 1.79
C LEU A 144 -2.22 -2.62 1.86
N VAL A 145 -1.79 -1.52 1.26
CA VAL A 145 -0.38 -1.07 1.33
C VAL A 145 -0.14 -0.36 2.64
N TYR A 146 0.47 -1.07 3.61
CA TYR A 146 0.69 -0.53 4.94
C TYR A 146 1.82 0.50 4.97
N ASN A 147 2.94 0.19 4.33
CA ASN A 147 4.04 1.14 4.19
C ASN A 147 4.99 0.72 3.05
N SER A 148 5.84 1.66 2.60
CA SER A 148 6.77 1.43 1.51
C SER A 148 8.05 2.23 1.67
N GLY A 149 9.09 1.84 0.95
CA GLY A 149 10.36 2.53 0.89
C GLY A 149 11.06 2.32 -0.45
N TYR A 150 12.00 3.17 -0.77
CA TYR A 150 12.85 3.01 -1.95
C TYR A 150 14.20 3.70 -1.76
N ASP A 151 15.19 3.27 -2.52
CA ASP A 151 16.50 3.88 -2.58
C ASP A 151 16.47 5.10 -3.53
N PRO A 152 16.72 6.32 -3.04
CA PRO A 152 16.76 7.54 -3.87
C PRO A 152 17.76 7.49 -5.02
N GLU A 153 18.83 6.70 -4.94
CA GLU A 153 19.79 6.54 -6.03
C GLU A 153 19.12 5.95 -7.28
N HIS A 154 18.11 5.12 -7.10
CA HIS A 154 17.30 4.53 -8.18
C HIS A 154 16.08 5.37 -8.60
N ARG A 155 15.93 6.60 -8.09
CA ARG A 155 14.79 7.50 -8.37
C ARG A 155 14.54 7.71 -9.86
N ALA A 156 15.62 7.79 -10.64
CA ALA A 156 15.54 7.97 -12.09
C ALA A 156 14.77 6.83 -12.78
N LEU A 157 14.79 5.63 -12.24
CA LEU A 157 14.06 4.46 -12.74
C LEU A 157 12.62 4.38 -12.22
N SER A 158 12.20 5.28 -11.32
CA SER A 158 10.85 5.30 -10.70
C SER A 158 10.54 4.03 -9.91
N VAL A 159 11.53 3.44 -9.25
CA VAL A 159 11.43 2.12 -8.59
C VAL A 159 10.31 2.03 -7.55
N GLY A 160 10.05 3.10 -6.78
CA GLY A 160 8.96 3.13 -5.81
C GLY A 160 7.58 2.97 -6.46
N LEU A 161 7.30 3.74 -7.53
CA LEU A 161 6.06 3.62 -8.30
C LEU A 161 5.93 2.24 -8.95
N LEU A 162 7.03 1.74 -9.55
CA LEU A 162 7.02 0.47 -10.27
C LEU A 162 6.93 -0.72 -9.34
N ASN A 163 7.47 -0.65 -8.12
CA ASN A 163 7.23 -1.65 -7.08
C ASN A 163 5.71 -1.78 -6.80
N HIS A 164 5.00 -0.66 -6.59
CA HIS A 164 3.55 -0.72 -6.42
C HIS A 164 2.82 -1.25 -7.65
N ALA A 165 3.21 -0.85 -8.86
CA ALA A 165 2.60 -1.34 -10.09
C ALA A 165 2.78 -2.86 -10.26
N MET A 166 3.96 -3.40 -9.93
CA MET A 166 4.23 -4.85 -9.98
C MET A 166 3.50 -5.60 -8.86
N THR A 167 3.38 -4.99 -7.67
CA THR A 167 2.55 -5.53 -6.58
C THR A 167 1.07 -5.59 -6.97
N ILE A 168 0.52 -4.56 -7.66
CA ILE A 168 -0.84 -4.57 -8.21
C ILE A 168 -1.00 -5.69 -9.23
N LYS A 169 -0.01 -5.87 -10.13
CA LYS A 169 -0.04 -6.95 -11.11
C LYS A 169 -0.14 -8.31 -10.43
N LEU A 170 0.69 -8.56 -9.43
CA LEU A 170 0.68 -9.81 -8.67
C LEU A 170 -0.63 -9.99 -7.87
N ALA A 171 -1.18 -8.90 -7.31
CA ALA A 171 -2.48 -8.92 -6.64
C ALA A 171 -3.61 -9.36 -7.59
N ILE A 172 -3.63 -8.86 -8.83
CA ILE A 172 -4.58 -9.28 -9.88
C ILE A 172 -4.41 -10.76 -10.18
N GLU A 173 -3.17 -11.22 -10.40
CA GLU A 173 -2.85 -12.63 -10.69
C GLU A 173 -3.26 -13.56 -9.54
N ASN A 174 -3.23 -13.09 -8.29
CA ASN A 174 -3.68 -13.79 -7.09
C ASN A 174 -5.20 -13.66 -6.81
N GLY A 175 -5.96 -13.00 -7.68
CA GLY A 175 -7.42 -12.87 -7.57
C GLY A 175 -7.90 -11.85 -6.53
N VAL A 176 -7.04 -10.95 -6.08
CA VAL A 176 -7.42 -9.79 -5.25
C VAL A 176 -8.36 -8.89 -6.04
N ARG A 177 -9.41 -8.38 -5.37
CA ARG A 177 -10.44 -7.54 -6.00
C ARG A 177 -10.28 -6.06 -5.68
N TYR A 178 -9.68 -5.73 -4.53
CA TYR A 178 -9.50 -4.36 -4.11
C TYR A 178 -8.07 -4.10 -3.61
N PHE A 179 -7.43 -3.05 -4.13
CA PHE A 179 -6.10 -2.62 -3.72
C PHE A 179 -6.21 -1.26 -3.03
N ASP A 180 -5.94 -1.21 -1.73
CA ASP A 180 -6.07 -0.03 -0.88
C ASP A 180 -4.69 0.56 -0.57
N PHE A 181 -4.47 1.81 -0.92
CA PHE A 181 -3.24 2.50 -0.58
C PHE A 181 -3.24 3.08 0.84
N LEU A 182 -4.33 2.86 1.57
CA LEU A 182 -4.58 3.44 2.88
C LEU A 182 -4.54 4.98 2.85
N ARG A 183 -4.55 5.59 4.04
CA ARG A 183 -4.68 7.02 4.26
C ARG A 183 -3.61 7.82 3.50
N GLY A 184 -4.03 9.00 3.00
CA GLY A 184 -3.20 10.02 2.37
C GLY A 184 -3.47 10.16 0.86
N ASP A 185 -3.26 11.36 0.34
CA ASP A 185 -3.57 11.79 -1.02
C ASP A 185 -2.35 11.92 -1.93
N GLU A 186 -1.32 11.10 -1.70
CA GLU A 186 -0.10 11.16 -2.48
C GLU A 186 -0.35 10.89 -3.97
N SER A 187 0.15 11.77 -4.80
CA SER A 187 -0.14 11.83 -6.25
C SER A 187 0.13 10.52 -7.01
N TYR A 188 1.10 9.72 -6.57
CA TYR A 188 1.43 8.46 -7.23
C TYR A 188 0.28 7.43 -7.18
N LYS A 189 -0.57 7.48 -6.15
CA LYS A 189 -1.74 6.60 -6.00
C LYS A 189 -2.72 6.81 -7.15
N TYR A 190 -2.99 8.09 -7.48
CA TYR A 190 -3.88 8.47 -8.58
C TYR A 190 -3.30 8.17 -9.95
N HIS A 191 -1.96 8.26 -10.10
CA HIS A 191 -1.29 7.81 -11.32
C HIS A 191 -1.40 6.30 -11.56
N LEU A 192 -1.66 5.53 -10.50
CA LEU A 192 -1.97 4.12 -10.57
C LEU A 192 -3.48 3.83 -10.64
N GLY A 193 -4.30 4.87 -10.81
CA GLY A 193 -5.75 4.72 -11.02
C GLY A 193 -6.59 4.65 -9.74
N ALA A 194 -6.04 5.05 -8.61
CA ALA A 194 -6.80 5.06 -7.36
C ALA A 194 -7.89 6.14 -7.35
N HIS A 195 -8.98 5.83 -6.66
CA HIS A 195 -10.09 6.74 -6.37
C HIS A 195 -10.29 6.86 -4.86
N ASP A 196 -10.68 8.05 -4.42
CA ASP A 196 -10.84 8.35 -3.00
C ASP A 196 -12.00 7.60 -2.36
N ARG A 197 -11.73 7.08 -1.17
CA ARG A 197 -12.73 6.68 -0.17
C ARG A 197 -12.60 7.60 1.03
N SER A 198 -13.63 8.39 1.33
CA SER A 198 -13.62 9.33 2.45
C SER A 198 -13.53 8.60 3.79
N LEU A 199 -12.67 9.10 4.65
CA LEU A 199 -12.54 8.71 6.05
C LEU A 199 -13.18 9.79 6.94
N TYR A 200 -13.92 9.35 7.96
CA TYR A 200 -14.59 10.23 8.91
C TYR A 200 -14.18 9.87 10.32
N ASN A 201 -13.95 10.88 11.12
CA ASN A 201 -13.82 10.75 12.56
C ASN A 201 -15.22 10.80 13.18
N LEU A 202 -15.52 9.81 14.01
CA LEU A 202 -16.81 9.71 14.74
C LEU A 202 -16.55 9.93 16.23
N VAL A 203 -17.12 10.99 16.79
CA VAL A 203 -17.12 11.24 18.23
C VAL A 203 -18.51 10.95 18.76
N ILE A 204 -18.60 9.97 19.66
CA ILE A 204 -19.87 9.52 20.22
C ILE A 204 -19.83 9.75 21.73
N THR A 205 -20.72 10.61 22.23
CA THR A 205 -20.79 10.97 23.64
C THR A 205 -22.19 10.70 24.20
N ARG A 206 -22.25 10.37 25.49
CA ARG A 206 -23.54 10.33 26.19
C ARG A 206 -24.07 11.76 26.33
N ALA A 207 -25.37 11.94 26.08
CA ALA A 207 -26.07 13.16 26.37
C ALA A 207 -26.16 13.40 27.89
#